data_9117e2f645b393dc828b0eb6ebc4bd96
#
_entry.id   9117e2f645b393dc828b0eb6ebc4bd96
#
_cell.length_a   1.000
_cell.length_b   1.000
_cell.length_c   1.000
_cell.angle_alpha   90.00
_cell.angle_beta   90.00
_cell.angle_gamma   90.00
#
_symmetry.space_group_name_H-M   'P 1'
#
loop_
_entity.id
_entity.type
_entity.pdbx_description
1 polymer ?
#
loop_
_entity_poly.entity_id
_entity_poly.type
_entity_poly.pdbx_seq_one_letter_code
_entity_poly.pdbx_strand_id
1 'polypeptide(L)'
;PIEGMVIKSSPIIADLDNNNTNDVFYGSDNGGVYGFMVEGLSMFGFPFSTDGDVRSSPAVADLENDGSNEIMFGSNDGTLYVLNSFGAEVISYQQSGMINGSPAVIDLDQDGDREIIFVSYNGTNSDGEVHAIHHDGTEVDGFPVDLDERMMAGPAAGDLDGDGYPEIVVCTSVSYTHLRAHETVVH
;
A
#
# COMPACT_ATOMS: atom_id res chain seq x y z
N PRO A 1 -1.48 25.30 -8.36
CA PRO A 1 -0.28 24.63 -7.88
C PRO A 1 0.01 25.11 -6.47
N ILE A 2 0.25 24.18 -5.55
CA ILE A 2 0.67 24.49 -4.19
C ILE A 2 2.19 24.71 -4.25
N GLU A 3 2.66 25.92 -4.04
CA GLU A 3 4.08 26.25 -4.08
C GLU A 3 4.85 25.51 -2.98
N GLY A 4 5.99 24.91 -3.35
CA GLY A 4 6.90 24.23 -2.42
C GLY A 4 6.58 22.76 -2.13
N MET A 5 5.56 22.19 -2.78
CA MET A 5 5.23 20.77 -2.61
C MET A 5 6.17 19.90 -3.46
N VAL A 6 6.79 18.89 -2.84
CA VAL A 6 7.60 17.88 -3.53
C VAL A 6 6.77 16.60 -3.65
N ILE A 7 6.59 16.13 -4.86
CA ILE A 7 5.88 14.87 -5.16
C ILE A 7 6.93 13.84 -5.54
N LYS A 8 6.98 12.73 -4.80
CA LYS A 8 7.86 11.59 -5.09
C LYS A 8 7.10 10.32 -5.38
N SER A 9 5.81 10.26 -4.99
CA SER A 9 4.94 9.16 -5.39
C SER A 9 4.62 9.23 -6.88
N SER A 10 4.34 8.09 -7.50
CA SER A 10 3.71 8.06 -8.81
C SER A 10 2.21 8.33 -8.67
N PRO A 11 1.61 9.16 -9.55
CA PRO A 11 0.16 9.31 -9.55
C PRO A 11 -0.50 8.02 -10.05
N ILE A 12 -1.67 7.73 -9.52
CA ILE A 12 -2.55 6.67 -10.01
C ILE A 12 -3.83 7.26 -10.57
N ILE A 13 -4.48 6.50 -11.42
CA ILE A 13 -5.79 6.83 -12.01
C ILE A 13 -6.73 5.69 -11.64
N ALA A 14 -7.82 6.01 -10.93
CA ALA A 14 -8.83 5.04 -10.50
C ALA A 14 -10.18 5.73 -10.29
N ASP A 15 -11.26 4.99 -10.42
CA ASP A 15 -12.61 5.40 -10.04
C ASP A 15 -12.82 4.99 -8.58
N LEU A 16 -12.52 5.89 -7.63
CA LEU A 16 -12.60 5.58 -6.20
C LEU A 16 -14.05 5.58 -5.70
N ASP A 17 -14.89 6.47 -6.20
CA ASP A 17 -16.27 6.66 -5.75
C ASP A 17 -17.31 5.91 -6.60
N ASN A 18 -16.83 5.08 -7.55
CA ASN A 18 -17.66 4.25 -8.44
C ASN A 18 -18.69 5.05 -9.27
N ASN A 19 -18.32 6.27 -9.64
CA ASN A 19 -19.18 7.13 -10.47
C ASN A 19 -18.99 6.92 -11.99
N ASN A 20 -18.15 5.95 -12.39
CA ASN A 20 -17.71 5.63 -13.75
C ASN A 20 -16.84 6.74 -14.40
N THR A 21 -16.23 7.59 -13.61
CA THR A 21 -15.20 8.52 -14.04
C THR A 21 -13.91 8.29 -13.22
N ASN A 22 -12.78 8.35 -13.88
CA ASN A 22 -11.50 8.16 -13.19
C ASN A 22 -11.04 9.46 -12.53
N ASP A 23 -10.49 9.30 -11.34
CA ASP A 23 -9.85 10.33 -10.54
C ASP A 23 -8.33 10.13 -10.51
N VAL A 24 -7.59 11.13 -10.06
CA VAL A 24 -6.12 11.11 -9.96
C VAL A 24 -5.73 11.27 -8.51
N PHE A 25 -4.89 10.35 -8.01
CA PHE A 25 -4.37 10.39 -6.64
C PHE A 25 -2.84 10.37 -6.62
N TYR A 26 -2.26 11.09 -5.67
CA TYR A 26 -0.81 11.06 -5.39
C TYR A 26 -0.49 11.48 -3.97
N GLY A 27 0.64 10.97 -3.45
CA GLY A 27 1.22 11.37 -2.18
C GLY A 27 2.26 12.47 -2.33
N SER A 28 2.58 13.16 -1.25
CA SER A 28 3.53 14.27 -1.23
C SER A 28 4.40 14.27 0.03
N ASP A 29 5.61 14.86 -0.08
CA ASP A 29 6.56 15.06 1.04
C ASP A 29 6.05 16.07 2.10
N ASN A 30 4.85 16.61 1.96
CA ASN A 30 4.19 17.41 2.99
C ASN A 30 3.22 16.61 3.87
N GLY A 31 3.21 15.29 3.74
CA GLY A 31 2.30 14.40 4.46
C GLY A 31 0.88 14.34 3.88
N GLY A 32 0.65 14.92 2.71
CA GLY A 32 -0.68 14.93 2.08
C GLY A 32 -0.86 13.86 1.02
N VAL A 33 -2.01 13.21 1.00
CA VAL A 33 -2.53 12.49 -0.15
C VAL A 33 -3.62 13.31 -0.81
N TYR A 34 -3.46 13.57 -2.08
CA TYR A 34 -4.32 14.44 -2.88
C TYR A 34 -5.15 13.62 -3.85
N GLY A 35 -6.43 13.94 -3.95
CA GLY A 35 -7.37 13.36 -4.91
C GLY A 35 -8.04 14.45 -5.75
N PHE A 36 -8.08 14.25 -7.07
CA PHE A 36 -8.68 15.19 -8.01
C PHE A 36 -9.57 14.47 -9.00
N MET A 37 -10.76 15.02 -9.18
CA MET A 37 -11.67 14.60 -10.24
C MET A 37 -11.11 14.97 -11.63
N VAL A 38 -11.65 14.37 -12.67
CA VAL A 38 -11.27 14.61 -14.07
C VAL A 38 -11.32 16.10 -14.46
N GLU A 39 -12.19 16.89 -13.86
CA GLU A 39 -12.29 18.34 -14.08
C GLU A 39 -11.21 19.15 -13.34
N GLY A 40 -10.35 18.49 -12.56
CA GLY A 40 -9.30 19.13 -11.77
C GLY A 40 -9.77 19.75 -10.45
N LEU A 41 -10.98 19.42 -10.02
CA LEU A 41 -11.50 19.77 -8.69
C LEU A 41 -11.02 18.76 -7.67
N SER A 42 -10.71 19.22 -6.44
CA SER A 42 -10.40 18.31 -5.34
C SER A 42 -11.59 17.42 -5.02
N MET A 43 -11.32 16.13 -4.81
CA MET A 43 -12.33 15.21 -4.30
C MET A 43 -12.70 15.53 -2.85
N PHE A 44 -13.90 15.16 -2.47
CA PHE A 44 -14.34 15.26 -1.08
C PHE A 44 -13.45 14.36 -0.19
N GLY A 45 -13.07 14.87 0.99
CA GLY A 45 -12.17 14.16 1.91
C GLY A 45 -10.68 14.29 1.60
N PHE A 46 -10.31 14.86 0.45
CA PHE A 46 -8.92 15.11 0.07
C PHE A 46 -8.57 16.62 0.04
N PRO A 47 -7.31 17.02 0.41
CA PRO A 47 -6.24 16.13 0.81
C PRO A 47 -6.46 15.50 2.18
N PHE A 48 -6.08 14.22 2.33
CA PHE A 48 -5.90 13.58 3.61
C PHE A 48 -4.49 13.87 4.12
N SER A 49 -4.31 14.09 5.43
CA SER A 49 -3.02 14.48 6.02
C SER A 49 -2.51 13.41 6.99
N THR A 50 -1.23 13.09 6.88
CA THR A 50 -0.48 12.19 7.77
C THR A 50 0.60 12.98 8.52
N ASP A 51 1.24 12.36 9.51
CA ASP A 51 2.33 12.97 10.28
C ASP A 51 3.72 12.83 9.61
N GLY A 52 3.82 12.07 8.50
CA GLY A 52 5.06 11.84 7.76
C GLY A 52 4.91 12.08 6.26
N ASP A 53 6.04 12.14 5.53
CA ASP A 53 6.02 12.23 4.07
C ASP A 53 5.28 11.03 3.47
N VAL A 54 4.42 11.26 2.47
CA VAL A 54 3.79 10.19 1.69
C VAL A 54 4.52 10.03 0.36
N ARG A 55 5.45 9.07 0.32
CA ARG A 55 6.25 8.73 -0.86
C ARG A 55 5.76 7.47 -1.56
N SER A 56 5.02 6.65 -0.87
CA SER A 56 4.27 5.53 -1.41
C SER A 56 3.32 6.02 -2.50
N SER A 57 3.29 5.34 -3.64
CA SER A 57 2.21 5.56 -4.60
C SER A 57 0.96 4.86 -4.08
N PRO A 58 -0.20 5.53 -4.08
CA PRO A 58 -1.43 4.90 -3.61
C PRO A 58 -1.81 3.67 -4.44
N ALA A 59 -2.59 2.77 -3.87
CA ALA A 59 -3.32 1.72 -4.58
C ALA A 59 -4.82 1.91 -4.34
N VAL A 60 -5.65 1.46 -5.26
CA VAL A 60 -7.11 1.47 -5.12
C VAL A 60 -7.63 0.09 -5.46
N ALA A 61 -8.44 -0.47 -4.58
CA ALA A 61 -9.09 -1.76 -4.77
C ALA A 61 -10.36 -1.85 -3.91
N ASP A 62 -11.27 -2.71 -4.30
CA ASP A 62 -12.37 -3.20 -3.49
C ASP A 62 -11.82 -4.34 -2.63
N LEU A 63 -11.57 -4.06 -1.34
CA LEU A 63 -10.92 -5.02 -0.44
C LEU A 63 -11.85 -6.15 -0.02
N GLU A 64 -13.10 -5.83 0.28
CA GLU A 64 -14.12 -6.74 0.83
C GLU A 64 -14.98 -7.37 -0.28
N ASN A 65 -14.68 -7.06 -1.54
CA ASN A 65 -15.47 -7.49 -2.71
C ASN A 65 -16.96 -7.13 -2.59
N ASP A 66 -17.25 -5.97 -1.98
CA ASP A 66 -18.59 -5.46 -1.73
C ASP A 66 -19.07 -4.44 -2.78
N GLY A 67 -18.19 -4.08 -3.71
CA GLY A 67 -18.42 -3.12 -4.78
C GLY A 67 -18.01 -1.69 -4.40
N SER A 68 -17.47 -1.46 -3.21
CA SER A 68 -16.88 -0.17 -2.80
C SER A 68 -15.36 -0.23 -2.98
N ASN A 69 -14.75 0.87 -3.38
CA ASN A 69 -13.29 0.94 -3.50
C ASN A 69 -12.68 1.69 -2.31
N GLU A 70 -11.54 1.19 -1.83
CA GLU A 70 -10.67 1.83 -0.86
C GLU A 70 -9.39 2.31 -1.54
N ILE A 71 -8.81 3.38 -0.98
CA ILE A 71 -7.48 3.86 -1.34
C ILE A 71 -6.51 3.60 -0.18
N MET A 72 -5.37 2.98 -0.48
CA MET A 72 -4.36 2.64 0.52
C MET A 72 -2.99 3.16 0.14
N PHE A 73 -2.23 3.58 1.14
CA PHE A 73 -0.88 4.14 0.97
C PHE A 73 -0.08 4.07 2.27
N GLY A 74 1.23 4.02 2.13
CA GLY A 74 2.17 4.09 3.25
C GLY A 74 2.68 5.51 3.51
N SER A 75 3.00 5.80 4.76
CA SER A 75 3.60 7.05 5.20
C SER A 75 4.95 6.82 5.90
N ASN A 76 5.78 7.85 5.91
CA ASN A 76 7.04 7.85 6.65
C ASN A 76 6.86 7.95 8.17
N ASP A 77 5.64 8.19 8.64
CA ASP A 77 5.30 8.08 10.07
C ASP A 77 5.20 6.63 10.56
N GLY A 78 5.30 5.66 9.64
CA GLY A 78 5.23 4.23 9.93
C GLY A 78 3.83 3.65 9.85
N THR A 79 2.87 4.38 9.30
CA THR A 79 1.48 3.93 9.20
C THR A 79 1.12 3.57 7.75
N LEU A 80 0.50 2.42 7.57
CA LEU A 80 -0.31 2.15 6.40
C LEU A 80 -1.72 2.67 6.66
N TYR A 81 -2.19 3.54 5.80
CA TYR A 81 -3.54 4.09 5.84
C TYR A 81 -4.41 3.47 4.76
N VAL A 82 -5.64 3.18 5.11
CA VAL A 82 -6.70 2.80 4.17
C VAL A 82 -7.88 3.75 4.38
N LEU A 83 -8.31 4.40 3.31
CA LEU A 83 -9.44 5.33 3.33
C LEU A 83 -10.54 4.81 2.41
N ASN A 84 -11.78 5.05 2.79
CA ASN A 84 -12.92 4.80 1.91
C ASN A 84 -13.06 5.90 0.83
N SER A 85 -14.04 5.76 -0.03
CA SER A 85 -14.31 6.69 -1.14
C SER A 85 -14.63 8.13 -0.71
N PHE A 86 -14.95 8.34 0.57
CA PHE A 86 -15.18 9.67 1.15
C PHE A 86 -13.94 10.27 1.81
N GLY A 87 -12.77 9.61 1.71
CA GLY A 87 -11.53 10.03 2.36
C GLY A 87 -11.54 9.85 3.88
N ALA A 88 -12.47 9.05 4.41
CA ALA A 88 -12.48 8.70 5.83
C ALA A 88 -11.59 7.47 6.06
N GLU A 89 -10.76 7.54 7.11
CA GLU A 89 -9.91 6.43 7.54
C GLU A 89 -10.75 5.24 8.00
N VAL A 90 -10.47 4.07 7.43
CA VAL A 90 -11.10 2.79 7.81
C VAL A 90 -10.09 1.86 8.46
N ILE A 91 -8.82 1.92 8.05
CA ILE A 91 -7.72 1.21 8.70
C ILE A 91 -6.55 2.17 8.87
N SER A 92 -5.90 2.12 10.05
CA SER A 92 -4.56 2.65 10.27
C SER A 92 -3.71 1.58 10.96
N TYR A 93 -2.81 0.98 10.21
CA TYR A 93 -1.91 -0.04 10.71
C TYR A 93 -0.54 0.58 10.98
N GLN A 94 -0.21 0.73 12.28
CA GLN A 94 1.02 1.36 12.75
C GLN A 94 2.10 0.32 12.98
N GLN A 95 3.29 0.58 12.47
CA GLN A 95 4.48 -0.24 12.69
C GLN A 95 5.73 0.65 12.94
N SER A 96 6.92 0.06 13.19
CA SER A 96 8.09 0.79 13.68
C SER A 96 8.94 1.45 12.59
N GLY A 97 8.78 1.09 11.31
CA GLY A 97 9.59 1.58 10.19
C GLY A 97 8.79 2.46 9.23
N MET A 98 9.49 3.16 8.34
CA MET A 98 8.87 3.95 7.27
C MET A 98 8.27 3.04 6.19
N ILE A 99 7.11 3.41 5.65
CA ILE A 99 6.45 2.72 4.55
C ILE A 99 6.56 3.60 3.30
N ASN A 100 7.62 3.39 2.52
CA ASN A 100 7.88 4.16 1.29
C ASN A 100 7.44 3.44 0.01
N GLY A 101 7.38 2.11 0.05
CA GLY A 101 6.94 1.29 -1.07
C GLY A 101 5.44 1.38 -1.31
N SER A 102 5.01 1.29 -2.55
CA SER A 102 3.59 1.20 -2.89
C SER A 102 3.03 -0.13 -2.44
N PRO A 103 1.84 -0.19 -1.83
CA PRO A 103 1.22 -1.46 -1.46
C PRO A 103 0.78 -2.25 -2.70
N ALA A 104 0.77 -3.57 -2.58
CA ALA A 104 0.12 -4.48 -3.51
C ALA A 104 -1.14 -5.05 -2.88
N VAL A 105 -2.13 -5.38 -3.69
CA VAL A 105 -3.42 -5.91 -3.23
C VAL A 105 -3.77 -7.15 -4.03
N ILE A 106 -4.06 -8.24 -3.34
CA ILE A 106 -4.43 -9.51 -3.94
C ILE A 106 -5.17 -10.36 -2.90
N ASP A 107 -6.05 -11.26 -3.33
CA ASP A 107 -6.59 -12.35 -2.49
C ASP A 107 -5.47 -13.38 -2.28
N LEU A 108 -4.75 -13.26 -1.15
CA LEU A 108 -3.53 -14.00 -0.87
C LEU A 108 -3.79 -15.39 -0.32
N ASP A 109 -4.85 -15.55 0.45
CA ASP A 109 -5.23 -16.80 1.10
C ASP A 109 -6.45 -17.49 0.45
N GLN A 110 -6.99 -16.87 -0.59
CA GLN A 110 -8.11 -17.38 -1.42
C GLN A 110 -9.43 -17.52 -0.65
N ASP A 111 -9.68 -16.65 0.30
CA ASP A 111 -10.93 -16.58 1.03
C ASP A 111 -12.00 -15.72 0.33
N GLY A 112 -11.61 -14.95 -0.69
CA GLY A 112 -12.44 -14.10 -1.53
C GLY A 112 -12.32 -12.62 -1.23
N ASP A 113 -11.77 -12.23 -0.08
CA ASP A 113 -11.40 -10.86 0.25
C ASP A 113 -9.95 -10.59 -0.19
N ARG A 114 -9.47 -9.38 -0.08
CA ARG A 114 -8.12 -9.04 -0.54
C ARG A 114 -7.25 -8.56 0.59
N GLU A 115 -6.01 -9.05 0.59
CA GLU A 115 -4.96 -8.62 1.50
C GLU A 115 -4.17 -7.46 0.93
N ILE A 116 -3.70 -6.61 1.84
CA ILE A 116 -2.80 -5.51 1.55
C ILE A 116 -1.40 -5.93 1.94
N ILE A 117 -0.51 -6.00 0.95
CA ILE A 117 0.88 -6.37 1.13
C ILE A 117 1.72 -5.11 1.01
N PHE A 118 2.58 -4.86 1.98
CA PHE A 118 3.45 -3.70 1.98
C PHE A 118 4.79 -4.01 2.65
N VAL A 119 5.75 -3.12 2.46
CA VAL A 119 7.09 -3.24 3.04
C VAL A 119 7.39 -2.05 3.91
N SER A 120 8.06 -2.30 5.02
CA SER A 120 8.60 -1.26 5.89
C SER A 120 10.09 -1.39 6.05
N TYR A 121 10.77 -0.31 6.43
CA TYR A 121 12.15 -0.40 6.86
C TYR A 121 12.47 0.65 7.92
N ASN A 122 13.33 0.28 8.87
CA ASN A 122 13.82 1.18 9.88
C ASN A 122 15.07 1.90 9.32
N GLY A 123 14.99 3.22 9.13
CA GLY A 123 15.99 4.03 8.43
C GLY A 123 17.42 3.99 9.01
N THR A 124 17.63 3.39 10.18
CA THR A 124 18.94 3.28 10.86
C THR A 124 19.53 1.88 10.82
N ASN A 125 18.72 0.86 10.61
CA ASN A 125 19.12 -0.55 10.52
C ASN A 125 18.71 -1.07 9.14
N SER A 126 19.36 -2.13 8.68
CA SER A 126 19.07 -2.74 7.38
C SER A 126 17.79 -3.59 7.39
N ASP A 127 17.05 -3.53 8.48
CA ASP A 127 15.93 -4.43 8.78
C ASP A 127 14.69 -3.99 8.00
N GLY A 128 14.37 -4.70 6.94
CA GLY A 128 13.15 -4.53 6.18
C GLY A 128 12.19 -5.67 6.48
N GLU A 129 10.92 -5.32 6.70
CA GLU A 129 9.86 -6.26 6.97
C GLU A 129 8.85 -6.26 5.84
N VAL A 130 8.36 -7.44 5.48
CA VAL A 130 7.21 -7.63 4.60
C VAL A 130 6.00 -7.90 5.46
N HIS A 131 4.97 -7.11 5.28
CA HIS A 131 3.70 -7.24 5.98
C HIS A 131 2.60 -7.66 5.01
N ALA A 132 1.63 -8.43 5.51
CA ALA A 132 0.36 -8.66 4.86
C ALA A 132 -0.75 -8.55 5.90
N ILE A 133 -1.78 -7.78 5.59
CA ILE A 133 -2.95 -7.60 6.45
C ILE A 133 -4.23 -7.85 5.67
N HIS A 134 -5.22 -8.41 6.35
CA HIS A 134 -6.57 -8.57 5.82
C HIS A 134 -7.31 -7.24 5.70
N HIS A 135 -8.44 -7.25 5.01
CA HIS A 135 -9.34 -6.11 4.82
C HIS A 135 -9.79 -5.45 6.14
N ASP A 136 -9.78 -6.18 7.26
CA ASP A 136 -10.15 -5.68 8.60
C ASP A 136 -8.97 -5.11 9.41
N GLY A 137 -7.75 -5.14 8.83
CA GLY A 137 -6.52 -4.67 9.47
C GLY A 137 -5.82 -5.69 10.35
N THR A 138 -6.30 -6.93 10.44
CA THR A 138 -5.60 -8.01 11.14
C THR A 138 -4.45 -8.56 10.30
N GLU A 139 -3.40 -9.06 10.95
CA GLU A 139 -2.25 -9.66 10.26
C GLU A 139 -2.61 -11.03 9.66
N VAL A 140 -2.11 -11.29 8.45
CA VAL A 140 -2.16 -12.60 7.82
C VAL A 140 -1.19 -13.55 8.53
N ASP A 141 -1.59 -14.79 8.72
CA ASP A 141 -0.75 -15.82 9.36
C ASP A 141 0.61 -15.95 8.64
N GLY A 142 1.70 -15.86 9.41
CA GLY A 142 3.07 -15.92 8.91
C GLY A 142 3.71 -14.56 8.61
N PHE A 143 2.99 -13.46 8.76
CA PHE A 143 3.53 -12.11 8.65
C PHE A 143 3.57 -11.41 10.03
N PRO A 144 4.44 -10.39 10.20
CA PRO A 144 5.44 -9.91 9.23
C PRO A 144 6.62 -10.88 9.05
N VAL A 145 7.28 -10.78 7.88
CA VAL A 145 8.52 -11.51 7.58
C VAL A 145 9.68 -10.54 7.59
N ASP A 146 10.64 -10.76 8.48
CA ASP A 146 11.89 -10.00 8.55
C ASP A 146 12.89 -10.58 7.52
N LEU A 147 13.44 -9.72 6.67
CA LEU A 147 14.43 -10.12 5.64
C LEU A 147 15.86 -9.69 5.97
N ASP A 148 16.11 -9.05 7.11
CA ASP A 148 17.43 -8.53 7.51
C ASP A 148 18.08 -7.60 6.45
N GLU A 149 17.31 -7.04 5.52
CA GLU A 149 17.77 -6.26 4.39
C GLU A 149 16.91 -5.02 4.16
N ARG A 150 17.51 -3.96 3.66
CA ARG A 150 16.81 -2.72 3.36
C ARG A 150 15.89 -2.90 2.14
N MET A 151 14.63 -2.55 2.31
CA MET A 151 13.64 -2.51 1.25
C MET A 151 13.20 -1.07 0.96
N MET A 152 13.15 -0.70 -0.32
CA MET A 152 12.77 0.65 -0.77
C MET A 152 11.70 0.62 -1.86
N ALA A 153 11.53 -0.52 -2.52
CA ALA A 153 10.50 -0.71 -3.53
C ALA A 153 9.29 -1.40 -2.90
N GLY A 154 8.11 -1.13 -3.43
CA GLY A 154 6.91 -1.86 -3.05
C GLY A 154 6.99 -3.33 -3.47
N PRO A 155 6.21 -4.22 -2.84
CA PRO A 155 6.07 -5.61 -3.25
C PRO A 155 5.30 -5.72 -4.57
N ALA A 156 5.44 -6.85 -5.23
CA ALA A 156 4.54 -7.31 -6.27
C ALA A 156 3.97 -8.66 -5.84
N ALA A 157 2.70 -8.92 -6.15
CA ALA A 157 2.04 -10.17 -5.81
C ALA A 157 1.27 -10.72 -7.01
N GLY A 158 1.25 -12.03 -7.14
CA GLY A 158 0.56 -12.74 -8.23
C GLY A 158 1.00 -14.19 -8.32
N ASP A 159 0.24 -15.01 -9.03
CA ASP A 159 0.59 -16.41 -9.33
C ASP A 159 1.76 -16.44 -10.33
N LEU A 160 2.97 -16.65 -9.82
CA LEU A 160 4.21 -16.58 -10.57
C LEU A 160 4.55 -17.90 -11.29
N ASP A 161 4.20 -19.03 -10.71
CA ASP A 161 4.54 -20.35 -11.24
C ASP A 161 3.36 -21.08 -11.88
N GLY A 162 2.15 -20.53 -11.80
CA GLY A 162 0.94 -21.04 -12.45
C GLY A 162 0.27 -22.15 -11.65
N ASP A 163 0.55 -22.27 -10.35
CA ASP A 163 -0.04 -23.27 -9.48
C ASP A 163 -1.41 -22.86 -8.88
N GLY A 164 -1.80 -21.61 -9.08
CA GLY A 164 -3.07 -21.03 -8.66
C GLY A 164 -3.00 -20.32 -7.31
N TYR A 165 -1.84 -20.31 -6.64
CA TYR A 165 -1.62 -19.58 -5.39
C TYR A 165 -0.73 -18.35 -5.65
N PRO A 166 -1.03 -17.20 -5.07
CA PRO A 166 -0.19 -16.03 -5.25
C PRO A 166 1.13 -16.13 -4.49
N GLU A 167 2.21 -15.66 -5.13
CA GLU A 167 3.48 -15.37 -4.51
C GLU A 167 3.67 -13.87 -4.33
N ILE A 168 4.46 -13.50 -3.30
CA ILE A 168 4.91 -12.14 -3.07
C ILE A 168 6.38 -12.03 -3.50
N VAL A 169 6.68 -11.06 -4.34
CA VAL A 169 8.03 -10.73 -4.78
C VAL A 169 8.45 -9.40 -4.21
N VAL A 170 9.56 -9.37 -3.50
CA VAL A 170 10.16 -8.16 -2.95
C VAL A 170 11.60 -7.99 -3.43
N CYS A 171 12.00 -6.74 -3.67
CA CYS A 171 13.34 -6.39 -4.06
C CYS A 171 14.04 -5.70 -2.89
N THR A 172 15.14 -6.29 -2.43
CA THR A 172 16.01 -5.71 -1.43
C THR A 172 17.15 -4.91 -2.06
N SER A 173 17.98 -4.26 -1.26
CA SER A 173 19.13 -3.51 -1.77
C SER A 173 20.22 -4.37 -2.39
N VAL A 174 20.22 -5.68 -2.16
CA VAL A 174 21.27 -6.63 -2.62
C VAL A 174 20.73 -7.82 -3.41
N SER A 175 19.43 -8.14 -3.29
CA SER A 175 18.83 -9.28 -4.00
C SER A 175 17.33 -9.08 -4.23
N TYR A 176 16.68 -10.09 -4.81
CA TYR A 176 15.21 -10.22 -4.75
C TYR A 176 14.86 -11.52 -4.02
N THR A 177 13.74 -11.50 -3.31
CA THR A 177 13.21 -12.66 -2.60
C THR A 177 11.74 -12.83 -2.97
N HIS A 178 11.29 -14.08 -3.11
CA HIS A 178 9.87 -14.39 -3.23
C HIS A 178 9.40 -15.19 -2.02
N LEU A 179 8.19 -14.91 -1.58
CA LEU A 179 7.53 -15.53 -0.43
C LEU A 179 6.23 -16.16 -0.88
N ARG A 180 5.91 -17.33 -0.34
CA ARG A 180 4.61 -17.99 -0.54
C ARG A 180 3.77 -17.85 0.71
N ALA A 181 2.49 -17.53 0.56
CA ALA A 181 1.57 -17.36 1.69
C ALA A 181 1.41 -18.64 2.54
N HIS A 182 1.66 -19.81 1.96
CA HIS A 182 1.51 -21.11 2.61
C HIS A 182 2.82 -21.83 2.96
N GLU A 183 3.95 -21.27 2.60
CA GLU A 183 5.27 -21.79 2.96
C GLU A 183 6.01 -20.78 3.81
N THR A 184 6.02 -21.01 5.12
CA THR A 184 6.96 -20.30 6.00
C THR A 184 8.37 -20.69 5.56
N VAL A 185 9.09 -19.71 4.97
CA VAL A 185 10.56 -19.68 4.78
C VAL A 185 11.10 -20.27 3.47
N VAL A 186 11.51 -19.43 2.57
CA VAL A 186 12.86 -18.82 2.57
C VAL A 186 14.06 -19.74 2.34
N HIS A 187 14.75 -19.51 1.33
CA HIS A 187 16.26 -19.52 1.42
C HIS A 187 16.83 -18.61 0.34
#